data_43816089cf6a24e031e27e8c0db89171
#
_entry.id   43816089cf6a24e031e27e8c0db89171
#
_cell.length_a   1.000
_cell.length_b   1.000
_cell.length_c   1.000
_cell.angle_alpha   90.00
_cell.angle_beta   90.00
_cell.angle_gamma   90.00
#
_symmetry.space_group_name_H-M   'P 1'
#
loop_
_entity.id
_entity.type
_entity.pdbx_description
1 polymer ?
#
loop_
_entity_poly.entity_id
_entity_poly.type
_entity_poly.pdbx_seq_one_letter_code
_entity_poly.pdbx_strand_id
1 'polypeptide(L)'
;MEENKNGEPQRRLTSAERRALYQQRADEKSAAEAVRKNKRKITVIAVALCAAAIIITGAVLLTLYIKNTLIPSGKYDDAAALFDAGEYQKAYDIFCELGDFSDARERAAAAALKYAQTLAGKDDVLVGTAQTMPWFTLDKEKTGVIRFDHELYRGTDTLVIPDVFDGVLVTELAPKAFNGADFLRSVTLPASVTLIGERAFSGCTALVEINLSAGLERINQNAFFGCKRLAAIEISDGCTVIEPRAFNNCASLESVTLPSTLTEIGIYAFSNCDAIKTVEFDGTHERLAQICAAEGNETLLKAGDQQ
;
A
#
# COMPACT_ATOMS: atom_id res chain seq x y z
N MET A 1 -19.31 37.11 39.45
CA MET A 1 -19.60 37.57 38.06
C MET A 1 -18.28 38.12 37.57
N GLU A 2 -17.70 37.48 36.58
CA GLU A 2 -16.48 38.01 35.96
C GLU A 2 -16.91 38.96 34.85
N GLU A 3 -16.48 40.20 34.92
CA GLU A 3 -16.70 41.24 33.92
C GLU A 3 -15.59 41.19 32.88
N ASN A 4 -15.93 41.45 31.62
CA ASN A 4 -14.92 41.57 30.58
C ASN A 4 -14.22 42.95 30.70
N LYS A 5 -13.10 43.17 29.98
CA LYS A 5 -12.34 44.43 29.99
C LYS A 5 -13.11 45.67 29.62
N ASN A 6 -14.39 45.55 29.21
CA ASN A 6 -15.29 46.65 28.83
C ASN A 6 -16.50 46.77 29.76
N GLY A 7 -16.53 46.06 30.91
CA GLY A 7 -17.61 46.21 31.93
C GLY A 7 -18.96 45.59 31.58
N GLU A 8 -19.01 44.70 30.55
CA GLU A 8 -20.27 44.03 30.19
C GLU A 8 -20.37 42.64 30.84
N PRO A 9 -21.59 42.23 31.31
CA PRO A 9 -21.77 40.92 31.94
C PRO A 9 -21.55 39.78 30.92
N GLN A 10 -20.63 38.86 31.23
CA GLN A 10 -20.39 37.68 30.39
C GLN A 10 -21.64 36.80 30.38
N ARG A 11 -22.29 36.70 29.22
CA ARG A 11 -23.38 35.76 28.98
C ARG A 11 -22.87 34.34 29.00
N ARG A 12 -23.34 33.50 29.93
CA ARG A 12 -23.05 32.08 29.92
C ARG A 12 -23.66 31.43 28.69
N LEU A 13 -22.81 30.87 27.85
CA LEU A 13 -23.24 30.13 26.67
C LEU A 13 -24.13 28.95 27.07
N THR A 14 -25.21 28.74 26.36
CA THR A 14 -26.08 27.57 26.50
C THR A 14 -25.32 26.29 26.06
N SER A 15 -25.84 25.12 26.43
CA SER A 15 -25.25 23.83 26.03
C SER A 15 -25.23 23.67 24.50
N ALA A 16 -26.19 24.24 23.78
CA ALA A 16 -26.24 24.24 22.31
C ALA A 16 -25.17 25.15 21.71
N GLU A 17 -25.00 26.36 22.24
CA GLU A 17 -23.96 27.29 21.79
C GLU A 17 -22.54 26.77 22.06
N ARG A 18 -22.34 26.07 23.20
CA ARG A 18 -21.06 25.39 23.47
C ARG A 18 -20.79 24.29 22.46
N ARG A 19 -21.80 23.46 22.11
CA ARG A 19 -21.65 22.43 21.10
C ARG A 19 -21.32 23.02 19.73
N ALA A 20 -22.02 24.08 19.33
CA ALA A 20 -21.74 24.79 18.07
C ALA A 20 -20.31 25.36 18.04
N LEU A 21 -19.86 25.97 19.17
CA LEU A 21 -18.50 26.50 19.28
C LEU A 21 -17.43 25.40 19.25
N TYR A 22 -17.70 24.23 19.86
CA TYR A 22 -16.82 23.06 19.77
C TYR A 22 -16.75 22.52 18.35
N GLN A 23 -17.91 22.44 17.68
CA GLN A 23 -17.95 21.97 16.27
C GLN A 23 -17.21 22.98 15.37
N GLN A 24 -17.47 24.27 15.52
CA GLN A 24 -16.75 25.29 14.75
C GLN A 24 -15.24 25.23 14.96
N ARG A 25 -14.77 25.04 16.21
CA ARG A 25 -13.33 24.86 16.50
C ARG A 25 -12.75 23.57 15.91
N ALA A 26 -13.54 22.50 15.85
CA ALA A 26 -13.13 21.24 15.21
C ALA A 26 -13.01 21.42 13.69
N ASP A 27 -13.98 22.12 13.09
CA ASP A 27 -13.99 22.43 11.65
C ASP A 27 -12.85 23.38 11.28
N GLU A 28 -12.59 24.41 12.10
CA GLU A 28 -11.44 25.32 11.94
C GLU A 28 -10.10 24.60 12.06
N LYS A 29 -10.01 23.64 13.00
CA LYS A 29 -8.81 22.81 13.18
C LYS A 29 -8.58 21.88 12.00
N SER A 30 -9.66 21.25 11.52
CA SER A 30 -9.64 20.42 10.32
C SER A 30 -9.27 21.22 9.07
N ALA A 31 -9.86 22.42 8.90
CA ALA A 31 -9.52 23.32 7.81
C ALA A 31 -8.06 23.80 7.90
N ALA A 32 -7.56 24.12 9.11
CA ALA A 32 -6.17 24.50 9.33
C ALA A 32 -5.19 23.36 9.04
N GLU A 33 -5.56 22.11 9.39
CA GLU A 33 -4.77 20.91 9.03
C GLU A 33 -4.79 20.66 7.53
N ALA A 34 -5.92 20.80 6.86
CA ALA A 34 -6.03 20.70 5.40
C ALA A 34 -5.20 21.77 4.69
N VAL A 35 -5.25 23.03 5.20
CA VAL A 35 -4.41 24.13 4.70
C VAL A 35 -2.92 23.83 4.93
N ARG A 36 -2.57 23.27 6.09
CA ARG A 36 -1.18 22.88 6.41
C ARG A 36 -0.68 21.73 5.53
N LYS A 37 -1.57 20.74 5.26
CA LYS A 37 -1.31 19.63 4.35
C LYS A 37 -1.18 20.12 2.90
N ASN A 38 -2.05 21.05 2.47
CA ASN A 38 -1.95 21.70 1.17
C ASN A 38 -0.70 22.61 1.07
N LYS A 39 -0.37 23.38 2.11
CA LYS A 39 0.89 24.15 2.12
C LYS A 39 2.11 23.25 1.98
N ARG A 40 2.13 22.09 2.67
CA ARG A 40 3.22 21.10 2.48
C ARG A 40 3.25 20.53 1.05
N LYS A 41 2.09 20.17 0.48
CA LYS A 41 1.98 19.74 -0.92
C LYS A 41 2.43 20.84 -1.89
N ILE A 42 1.97 22.08 -1.68
CA ILE A 42 2.37 23.23 -2.50
C ILE A 42 3.87 23.51 -2.37
N THR A 43 4.44 23.35 -1.18
CA THR A 43 5.89 23.51 -0.98
C THR A 43 6.67 22.41 -1.71
N VAL A 44 6.21 21.16 -1.66
CA VAL A 44 6.82 20.04 -2.40
C VAL A 44 6.66 20.25 -3.92
N ILE A 45 5.48 20.66 -4.38
CA ILE A 45 5.23 20.97 -5.80
C ILE A 45 6.02 22.21 -6.21
N ALA A 46 6.11 23.24 -5.38
CA ALA A 46 6.92 24.42 -5.69
C ALA A 46 8.41 24.11 -5.72
N VAL A 47 8.89 23.25 -4.84
CA VAL A 47 10.28 22.75 -4.87
C VAL A 47 10.49 21.86 -6.11
N ALA A 48 9.53 21.02 -6.47
CA ALA A 48 9.58 20.22 -7.69
C ALA A 48 9.48 21.08 -8.97
N LEU A 49 8.61 22.10 -8.97
CA LEU A 49 8.49 23.05 -10.09
C LEU A 49 9.70 24.01 -10.14
N CYS A 50 10.26 24.42 -9.02
CA CYS A 50 11.52 25.16 -8.99
C CYS A 50 12.67 24.29 -9.49
N ALA A 51 12.74 23.01 -9.11
CA ALA A 51 13.70 22.05 -9.66
C ALA A 51 13.46 21.84 -11.18
N ALA A 52 12.21 21.74 -11.63
CA ALA A 52 11.86 21.63 -13.05
C ALA A 52 12.13 22.94 -13.83
N ALA A 53 11.80 24.10 -13.26
CA ALA A 53 12.10 25.40 -13.87
C ALA A 53 13.61 25.70 -13.94
N ILE A 54 14.35 25.27 -12.93
CA ILE A 54 15.81 25.32 -12.91
C ILE A 54 16.41 24.38 -13.96
N ILE A 55 15.78 23.20 -14.16
CA ILE A 55 16.16 22.23 -15.20
C ILE A 55 15.86 22.79 -16.62
N ILE A 56 14.76 23.52 -16.79
CA ILE A 56 14.33 24.02 -18.10
C ILE A 56 15.10 25.28 -18.55
N THR A 57 15.43 26.20 -17.64
CA THR A 57 16.06 27.47 -17.96
C THR A 57 17.59 27.48 -17.86
N GLY A 58 18.15 26.50 -17.16
CA GLY A 58 19.60 26.37 -16.98
C GLY A 58 20.13 24.98 -17.33
N ALA A 59 19.39 24.23 -18.18
CA ALA A 59 19.56 22.79 -18.36
C ALA A 59 21.02 22.33 -18.65
N VAL A 60 21.77 23.09 -19.43
CA VAL A 60 23.17 22.73 -19.74
C VAL A 60 24.14 23.21 -18.65
N LEU A 61 24.02 24.46 -18.20
CA LEU A 61 24.90 25.04 -17.18
C LEU A 61 24.57 24.49 -15.79
N LEU A 62 23.29 24.27 -15.49
CA LEU A 62 22.86 23.70 -14.21
C LEU A 62 23.12 22.20 -14.18
N THR A 63 22.94 21.49 -15.29
CA THR A 63 23.35 20.08 -15.39
C THR A 63 24.84 19.91 -15.18
N LEU A 64 25.65 20.83 -15.76
CA LEU A 64 27.10 20.86 -15.51
C LEU A 64 27.44 21.30 -14.07
N TYR A 65 26.73 22.28 -13.51
CA TYR A 65 26.93 22.75 -12.14
C TYR A 65 26.43 21.74 -11.10
N ILE A 66 25.28 21.13 -11.34
CA ILE A 66 24.75 20.03 -10.48
C ILE A 66 25.66 18.80 -10.63
N LYS A 67 26.09 18.47 -11.85
CA LYS A 67 27.00 17.36 -12.11
C LYS A 67 28.35 17.51 -11.41
N ASN A 68 28.83 18.76 -11.24
CA ASN A 68 30.17 19.02 -10.71
C ASN A 68 30.20 19.54 -9.27
N THR A 69 29.06 19.95 -8.64
CA THR A 69 29.10 20.67 -7.35
C THR A 69 28.01 20.31 -6.33
N LEU A 70 26.82 19.85 -6.71
CA LEU A 70 25.67 19.66 -5.81
C LEU A 70 25.18 18.23 -5.67
N ILE A 71 25.36 17.39 -6.68
CA ILE A 71 25.27 15.95 -6.48
C ILE A 71 26.70 15.51 -6.26
N PRO A 72 27.10 15.21 -5.02
CA PRO A 72 28.41 14.63 -4.84
C PRO A 72 28.45 13.41 -5.77
N SER A 73 29.44 13.34 -6.66
CA SER A 73 29.81 12.08 -7.33
C SER A 73 29.74 10.90 -6.34
N GLY A 74 29.92 11.20 -5.04
CA GLY A 74 29.68 10.31 -3.93
C GLY A 74 28.33 9.61 -3.91
N LYS A 75 27.18 10.30 -4.10
CA LYS A 75 25.87 9.60 -4.01
C LYS A 75 25.67 8.55 -5.11
N TYR A 76 26.12 8.86 -6.33
CA TYR A 76 26.04 7.90 -7.43
C TYR A 76 27.06 6.77 -7.24
N ASP A 77 28.28 7.11 -6.82
CA ASP A 77 29.33 6.14 -6.54
C ASP A 77 28.93 5.26 -5.33
N ASP A 78 28.30 5.85 -4.31
CA ASP A 78 27.74 5.12 -3.15
C ASP A 78 26.65 4.15 -3.60
N ALA A 79 25.72 4.57 -4.47
CA ALA A 79 24.67 3.70 -5.01
C ALA A 79 25.26 2.56 -5.85
N ALA A 80 26.29 2.84 -6.66
CA ALA A 80 26.99 1.82 -7.42
C ALA A 80 27.71 0.82 -6.50
N ALA A 81 28.38 1.30 -5.46
CA ALA A 81 29.03 0.45 -4.47
C ALA A 81 28.02 -0.43 -3.70
N LEU A 82 26.86 0.11 -3.35
CA LEU A 82 25.77 -0.65 -2.73
C LEU A 82 25.23 -1.73 -3.68
N PHE A 83 25.08 -1.40 -4.96
CA PHE A 83 24.66 -2.37 -5.97
C PHE A 83 25.67 -3.52 -6.09
N ASP A 84 26.96 -3.21 -6.18
CA ASP A 84 28.04 -4.20 -6.26
C ASP A 84 28.17 -5.04 -4.98
N ALA A 85 27.80 -4.47 -3.82
CA ALA A 85 27.74 -5.18 -2.54
C ALA A 85 26.49 -6.05 -2.36
N GLY A 86 25.54 -6.03 -3.32
CA GLY A 86 24.28 -6.79 -3.24
C GLY A 86 23.19 -6.11 -2.42
N GLU A 87 23.40 -4.88 -1.97
CA GLU A 87 22.42 -4.06 -1.21
C GLU A 87 21.41 -3.40 -2.19
N TYR A 88 20.74 -4.23 -2.99
CA TYR A 88 19.99 -3.77 -4.16
C TYR A 88 18.84 -2.81 -3.84
N GLN A 89 18.15 -2.98 -2.70
CA GLN A 89 17.08 -2.04 -2.29
C GLN A 89 17.64 -0.64 -2.05
N LYS A 90 18.71 -0.53 -1.26
CA LYS A 90 19.32 0.76 -0.96
C LYS A 90 19.88 1.44 -2.21
N ALA A 91 20.51 0.64 -3.10
CA ALA A 91 20.98 1.14 -4.39
C ALA A 91 19.82 1.66 -5.24
N TYR A 92 18.71 0.92 -5.32
CA TYR A 92 17.50 1.30 -6.03
C TYR A 92 16.94 2.63 -5.54
N ASP A 93 16.78 2.79 -4.22
CA ASP A 93 16.25 4.02 -3.60
C ASP A 93 17.09 5.24 -3.98
N ILE A 94 18.43 5.12 -3.90
CA ILE A 94 19.34 6.22 -4.24
C ILE A 94 19.32 6.52 -5.76
N PHE A 95 19.30 5.49 -6.62
CA PHE A 95 19.19 5.71 -8.06
C PHE A 95 17.85 6.35 -8.46
N CYS A 96 16.75 6.00 -7.78
CA CYS A 96 15.46 6.66 -7.98
C CYS A 96 15.49 8.14 -7.55
N GLU A 97 16.17 8.48 -6.44
CA GLU A 97 16.36 9.88 -6.03
C GLU A 97 17.18 10.69 -7.05
N LEU A 98 18.13 10.05 -7.73
CA LEU A 98 18.97 10.68 -8.75
C LEU A 98 18.21 10.95 -10.06
N GLY A 99 17.08 10.28 -10.29
CA GLY A 99 16.19 10.50 -11.42
C GLY A 99 16.89 10.36 -12.78
N ASP A 100 16.86 11.42 -13.58
CA ASP A 100 17.45 11.43 -14.94
C ASP A 100 18.97 11.72 -14.95
N PHE A 101 19.62 11.64 -13.80
CA PHE A 101 21.06 11.86 -13.72
C PHE A 101 21.83 10.70 -14.36
N SER A 102 22.62 11.00 -15.43
CA SER A 102 23.41 9.98 -16.13
C SER A 102 22.57 8.77 -16.56
N ASP A 103 22.96 7.57 -16.16
CA ASP A 103 22.27 6.30 -16.35
C ASP A 103 21.53 5.83 -15.08
N ALA A 104 21.26 6.73 -14.12
CA ALA A 104 20.67 6.37 -12.84
C ALA A 104 19.32 5.64 -13.00
N ARG A 105 18.49 6.05 -13.98
CA ARG A 105 17.23 5.37 -14.28
C ARG A 105 17.42 3.92 -14.74
N GLU A 106 18.41 3.67 -15.60
CA GLU A 106 18.74 2.32 -16.05
C GLU A 106 19.30 1.47 -14.90
N ARG A 107 20.13 2.08 -14.05
CA ARG A 107 20.67 1.42 -12.86
C ARG A 107 19.60 1.17 -11.80
N ALA A 108 18.64 2.08 -11.63
CA ALA A 108 17.48 1.84 -10.78
C ALA A 108 16.69 0.62 -11.26
N ALA A 109 16.42 0.51 -12.56
CA ALA A 109 15.74 -0.66 -13.13
C ALA A 109 16.53 -1.96 -12.92
N ALA A 110 17.86 -1.91 -13.08
CA ALA A 110 18.73 -3.07 -12.82
C ALA A 110 18.73 -3.45 -11.33
N ALA A 111 18.75 -2.47 -10.43
CA ALA A 111 18.67 -2.69 -8.99
C ALA A 111 17.30 -3.25 -8.57
N ALA A 112 16.20 -2.73 -9.13
CA ALA A 112 14.86 -3.26 -8.91
C ALA A 112 14.75 -4.74 -9.31
N LEU A 113 15.29 -5.10 -10.49
CA LEU A 113 15.32 -6.48 -10.98
C LEU A 113 16.11 -7.39 -10.03
N LYS A 114 17.31 -6.97 -9.64
CA LYS A 114 18.15 -7.75 -8.71
C LYS A 114 17.51 -7.90 -7.34
N TYR A 115 16.87 -6.86 -6.83
CA TYR A 115 16.15 -6.92 -5.57
C TYR A 115 14.93 -7.84 -5.64
N ALA A 116 14.15 -7.79 -6.73
CA ALA A 116 13.04 -8.71 -6.96
C ALA A 116 13.53 -10.18 -7.01
N GLN A 117 14.65 -10.45 -7.69
CA GLN A 117 15.29 -11.78 -7.71
C GLN A 117 15.67 -12.25 -6.31
N THR A 118 16.21 -11.36 -5.47
CA THR A 118 16.59 -11.68 -4.09
C THR A 118 15.35 -12.02 -3.25
N LEU A 119 14.29 -11.21 -3.33
CA LEU A 119 13.05 -11.44 -2.59
C LEU A 119 12.34 -12.73 -3.02
N ALA A 120 12.29 -12.99 -4.32
CA ALA A 120 11.66 -14.18 -4.86
C ALA A 120 12.48 -15.45 -4.61
N GLY A 121 13.77 -15.33 -4.22
CA GLY A 121 14.68 -16.46 -4.08
C GLY A 121 14.97 -17.20 -5.38
N LYS A 122 14.78 -16.53 -6.53
CA LYS A 122 14.94 -17.09 -7.88
C LYS A 122 15.43 -16.02 -8.85
N ASP A 123 16.11 -16.46 -9.91
CA ASP A 123 16.57 -15.56 -10.97
C ASP A 123 15.47 -15.17 -11.97
N ASP A 124 14.43 -16.02 -12.08
CA ASP A 124 13.32 -15.82 -13.01
C ASP A 124 12.19 -15.05 -12.33
N VAL A 125 12.20 -13.74 -12.48
CA VAL A 125 11.15 -12.83 -12.03
C VAL A 125 10.40 -12.24 -13.23
N LEU A 126 9.12 -11.94 -13.06
CA LEU A 126 8.29 -11.40 -14.12
C LEU A 126 8.55 -9.90 -14.29
N VAL A 127 9.04 -9.51 -15.47
CA VAL A 127 9.25 -8.12 -15.84
C VAL A 127 8.21 -7.72 -16.88
N GLY A 128 7.43 -6.67 -16.59
CA GLY A 128 6.43 -6.12 -17.47
C GLY A 128 6.76 -4.71 -17.93
N THR A 129 6.15 -4.30 -19.03
CA THR A 129 6.17 -2.93 -19.53
C THR A 129 4.78 -2.55 -20.03
N ALA A 130 4.49 -1.25 -20.18
CA ALA A 130 3.23 -0.79 -20.75
C ALA A 130 2.99 -1.32 -22.18
N GLN A 131 4.05 -1.73 -22.90
CA GLN A 131 3.94 -2.32 -24.22
C GLN A 131 3.59 -3.80 -24.18
N THR A 132 4.17 -4.56 -23.23
CA THR A 132 3.96 -6.02 -23.08
C THR A 132 2.74 -6.35 -22.23
N MET A 133 2.39 -5.48 -21.28
CA MET A 133 1.28 -5.63 -20.33
C MET A 133 0.45 -4.33 -20.26
N PRO A 134 -0.23 -3.93 -21.33
CA PRO A 134 -0.94 -2.64 -21.40
C PRO A 134 -2.09 -2.50 -20.40
N TRP A 135 -2.51 -3.59 -19.78
CA TRP A 135 -3.50 -3.62 -18.71
C TRP A 135 -2.95 -3.23 -17.34
N PHE A 136 -1.64 -3.04 -17.20
CA PHE A 136 -1.04 -2.49 -15.99
C PHE A 136 -0.58 -1.06 -16.21
N THR A 137 -0.69 -0.25 -15.16
CA THR A 137 -0.14 1.11 -15.10
C THR A 137 0.39 1.39 -13.71
N LEU A 138 1.45 2.19 -13.63
CA LEU A 138 1.94 2.71 -12.34
C LEU A 138 1.13 3.93 -11.92
N ASP A 139 0.96 4.09 -10.61
CA ASP A 139 0.39 5.31 -10.06
C ASP A 139 1.36 6.48 -10.29
N LYS A 140 0.86 7.58 -10.84
CA LYS A 140 1.69 8.74 -11.21
C LYS A 140 2.28 9.49 -10.01
N GLU A 141 1.64 9.34 -8.86
CA GLU A 141 2.02 10.05 -7.62
C GLU A 141 2.85 9.18 -6.67
N LYS A 142 2.86 7.86 -6.89
CA LYS A 142 3.51 6.89 -5.99
C LYS A 142 4.34 5.88 -6.77
N THR A 143 5.62 5.80 -6.47
CA THR A 143 6.51 4.79 -7.03
C THR A 143 6.15 3.39 -6.51
N GLY A 144 6.13 2.41 -7.40
CA GLY A 144 5.87 1.00 -7.03
C GLY A 144 4.40 0.61 -6.85
N VAL A 145 3.45 1.54 -7.01
CA VAL A 145 2.01 1.26 -6.90
C VAL A 145 1.44 0.91 -8.26
N ILE A 146 0.94 -0.33 -8.41
CA ILE A 146 0.38 -0.82 -9.68
C ILE A 146 -1.15 -0.78 -9.70
N ARG A 147 -1.72 -0.45 -10.86
CA ARG A 147 -3.15 -0.49 -11.18
C ARG A 147 -3.40 -1.49 -12.30
N PHE A 148 -4.59 -2.05 -12.34
CA PHE A 148 -5.02 -3.00 -13.36
C PHE A 148 -6.26 -2.48 -14.09
N ASP A 149 -6.21 -2.54 -15.42
CA ASP A 149 -7.34 -2.24 -16.30
C ASP A 149 -7.90 -3.54 -16.90
N HIS A 150 -9.00 -3.99 -16.36
CA HIS A 150 -9.64 -5.24 -16.79
C HIS A 150 -10.28 -5.14 -18.19
N GLU A 151 -10.57 -3.94 -18.68
CA GLU A 151 -11.10 -3.75 -20.03
C GLU A 151 -10.01 -3.99 -21.10
N LEU A 152 -8.76 -3.73 -20.76
CA LEU A 152 -7.61 -3.99 -21.64
C LEU A 152 -7.11 -5.43 -21.52
N TYR A 153 -7.38 -6.10 -20.42
CA TYR A 153 -6.91 -7.46 -20.22
C TYR A 153 -7.63 -8.47 -21.10
N ARG A 154 -6.88 -9.27 -21.84
CA ARG A 154 -7.36 -10.32 -22.77
C ARG A 154 -6.74 -11.67 -22.44
N GLY A 155 -6.14 -11.80 -21.27
CA GLY A 155 -5.53 -13.05 -20.80
C GLY A 155 -6.55 -14.05 -20.27
N THR A 156 -6.04 -15.02 -19.55
CA THR A 156 -6.83 -16.10 -18.92
C THR A 156 -7.43 -15.63 -17.60
N ASP A 157 -8.10 -16.54 -16.91
CA ASP A 157 -8.61 -16.34 -15.55
C ASP A 157 -7.53 -16.39 -14.46
N THR A 158 -6.29 -16.64 -14.87
CA THR A 158 -5.10 -16.65 -13.99
C THR A 158 -4.21 -15.46 -14.32
N LEU A 159 -3.84 -14.68 -13.30
CA LEU A 159 -3.03 -13.49 -13.45
C LEU A 159 -1.80 -13.56 -12.55
N VAL A 160 -0.62 -13.29 -13.13
CA VAL A 160 0.61 -13.06 -12.38
C VAL A 160 0.93 -11.57 -12.49
N ILE A 161 1.05 -10.89 -11.33
CA ILE A 161 1.44 -9.49 -11.28
C ILE A 161 2.96 -9.40 -11.45
N PRO A 162 3.47 -8.50 -12.29
CA PRO A 162 4.91 -8.40 -12.52
C PRO A 162 5.66 -7.94 -11.26
N ASP A 163 6.86 -8.48 -11.04
CA ASP A 163 7.75 -8.05 -9.96
C ASP A 163 8.31 -6.65 -10.24
N VAL A 164 8.61 -6.37 -11.51
CA VAL A 164 9.10 -5.08 -12.00
C VAL A 164 8.25 -4.64 -13.18
N PHE A 165 7.75 -3.41 -13.16
CA PHE A 165 6.97 -2.84 -14.24
C PHE A 165 7.55 -1.47 -14.67
N ASP A 166 7.85 -1.32 -15.97
CA ASP A 166 8.54 -0.14 -16.54
C ASP A 166 9.82 0.25 -15.75
N GLY A 167 10.58 -0.76 -15.30
CA GLY A 167 11.80 -0.56 -14.52
C GLY A 167 11.59 -0.20 -13.04
N VAL A 168 10.34 -0.17 -12.58
CA VAL A 168 9.96 0.14 -11.18
C VAL A 168 9.56 -1.14 -10.46
N LEU A 169 10.11 -1.37 -9.26
CA LEU A 169 9.71 -2.46 -8.39
C LEU A 169 8.25 -2.27 -7.95
N VAL A 170 7.44 -3.33 -8.10
CA VAL A 170 6.04 -3.30 -7.68
C VAL A 170 5.95 -3.63 -6.19
N THR A 171 5.58 -2.66 -5.38
CA THR A 171 5.52 -2.77 -3.91
C THR A 171 4.13 -2.67 -3.32
N GLU A 172 3.18 -2.13 -4.07
CA GLU A 172 1.81 -1.93 -3.59
C GLU A 172 0.79 -2.17 -4.70
N LEU A 173 -0.37 -2.69 -4.32
CA LEU A 173 -1.56 -2.66 -5.17
C LEU A 173 -2.35 -1.37 -4.90
N ALA A 174 -2.66 -0.63 -5.95
CA ALA A 174 -3.47 0.58 -5.83
C ALA A 174 -4.85 0.31 -5.20
N PRO A 175 -5.47 1.29 -4.54
CA PRO A 175 -6.87 1.16 -4.16
C PRO A 175 -7.75 0.80 -5.37
N LYS A 176 -8.60 -0.21 -5.20
CA LYS A 176 -9.51 -0.73 -6.23
C LYS A 176 -8.82 -1.29 -7.49
N ALA A 177 -7.53 -1.67 -7.41
CA ALA A 177 -6.76 -2.12 -8.58
C ALA A 177 -7.49 -3.19 -9.40
N PHE A 178 -8.08 -4.19 -8.74
CA PHE A 178 -8.80 -5.31 -9.37
C PHE A 178 -10.29 -5.34 -9.00
N ASN A 179 -10.84 -4.20 -8.55
CA ASN A 179 -12.22 -4.16 -8.08
C ASN A 179 -13.21 -4.58 -9.16
N GLY A 180 -14.01 -5.61 -8.86
CA GLY A 180 -15.00 -6.14 -9.79
C GLY A 180 -14.45 -7.00 -10.93
N ALA A 181 -13.16 -7.41 -10.87
CA ALA A 181 -12.58 -8.36 -11.83
C ALA A 181 -13.14 -9.78 -11.54
N ASP A 182 -14.41 -9.99 -11.87
CA ASP A 182 -15.20 -11.17 -11.57
C ASP A 182 -14.85 -12.41 -12.41
N PHE A 183 -13.96 -12.26 -13.38
CA PHE A 183 -13.43 -13.34 -14.23
C PHE A 183 -12.15 -13.96 -13.66
N LEU A 184 -11.39 -13.25 -12.79
CA LEU A 184 -10.14 -13.75 -12.23
C LEU A 184 -10.40 -14.86 -11.21
N ARG A 185 -9.76 -16.01 -11.42
CA ARG A 185 -9.83 -17.18 -10.53
C ARG A 185 -8.61 -17.38 -9.68
N SER A 186 -7.45 -17.04 -10.22
CA SER A 186 -6.16 -17.16 -9.53
C SER A 186 -5.32 -15.92 -9.75
N VAL A 187 -4.70 -15.40 -8.68
CA VAL A 187 -3.80 -14.26 -8.73
C VAL A 187 -2.54 -14.58 -7.94
N THR A 188 -1.37 -14.27 -8.52
CA THR A 188 -0.08 -14.38 -7.84
C THR A 188 0.52 -12.99 -7.67
N LEU A 189 0.84 -12.62 -6.44
CA LEU A 189 1.53 -11.38 -6.11
C LEU A 189 3.04 -11.59 -6.12
N PRO A 190 3.82 -10.57 -6.55
CA PRO A 190 5.28 -10.59 -6.40
C PRO A 190 5.69 -10.49 -4.94
N ALA A 191 6.87 -11.05 -4.61
CA ALA A 191 7.38 -11.07 -3.24
C ALA A 191 7.65 -9.69 -2.64
N SER A 192 7.78 -8.67 -3.49
CA SER A 192 8.02 -7.27 -3.12
C SER A 192 6.78 -6.51 -2.65
N VAL A 193 5.57 -7.07 -2.83
CA VAL A 193 4.34 -6.37 -2.43
C VAL A 193 4.19 -6.39 -0.92
N THR A 194 4.15 -5.22 -0.30
CA THR A 194 3.99 -5.01 1.15
C THR A 194 2.58 -4.56 1.53
N LEU A 195 1.82 -4.01 0.56
CA LEU A 195 0.50 -3.44 0.84
C LEU A 195 -0.52 -3.79 -0.24
N ILE A 196 -1.67 -4.29 0.19
CA ILE A 196 -2.86 -4.47 -0.65
C ILE A 196 -3.81 -3.31 -0.38
N GLY A 197 -4.04 -2.47 -1.40
CA GLY A 197 -4.84 -1.25 -1.29
C GLY A 197 -6.30 -1.47 -0.93
N GLU A 198 -6.97 -0.40 -0.50
CA GLU A 198 -8.40 -0.44 -0.16
C GLU A 198 -9.23 -0.97 -1.34
N ARG A 199 -10.08 -1.98 -1.09
CA ARG A 199 -10.94 -2.62 -2.11
C ARG A 199 -10.19 -3.19 -3.31
N ALA A 200 -8.91 -3.50 -3.18
CA ALA A 200 -8.09 -3.94 -4.32
C ALA A 200 -8.73 -5.11 -5.08
N PHE A 201 -9.25 -6.11 -4.39
CA PHE A 201 -9.96 -7.28 -4.96
C PHE A 201 -11.45 -7.32 -4.59
N SER A 202 -12.03 -6.20 -4.18
CA SER A 202 -13.45 -6.18 -3.80
C SER A 202 -14.34 -6.60 -4.98
N GLY A 203 -15.23 -7.56 -4.76
CA GLY A 203 -16.14 -8.04 -5.79
C GLY A 203 -15.52 -8.98 -6.83
N CYS A 204 -14.30 -9.49 -6.62
CA CYS A 204 -13.71 -10.55 -7.44
C CYS A 204 -14.42 -11.88 -7.14
N THR A 205 -15.66 -12.03 -7.64
CA THR A 205 -16.55 -13.13 -7.24
C THR A 205 -16.11 -14.49 -7.73
N ALA A 206 -15.28 -14.57 -8.78
CA ALA A 206 -14.70 -15.81 -9.29
C ALA A 206 -13.39 -16.21 -8.62
N LEU A 207 -12.76 -15.34 -7.82
CA LEU A 207 -11.45 -15.58 -7.22
C LEU A 207 -11.53 -16.79 -6.27
N VAL A 208 -10.76 -17.83 -6.58
CA VAL A 208 -10.69 -19.08 -5.81
C VAL A 208 -9.44 -19.11 -4.93
N GLU A 209 -8.33 -18.62 -5.47
CA GLU A 209 -7.04 -18.61 -4.79
C GLU A 209 -6.27 -17.33 -5.07
N ILE A 210 -5.49 -16.93 -4.11
CA ILE A 210 -4.51 -15.86 -4.24
C ILE A 210 -3.24 -16.23 -3.49
N ASN A 211 -2.11 -16.16 -4.19
CA ASN A 211 -0.79 -16.30 -3.55
C ASN A 211 -0.34 -14.92 -3.09
N LEU A 212 -0.43 -14.67 -1.80
CA LEU A 212 0.01 -13.43 -1.19
C LEU A 212 1.53 -13.34 -1.18
N SER A 213 2.03 -12.11 -1.14
CA SER A 213 3.46 -11.83 -0.99
C SER A 213 3.98 -12.27 0.38
N ALA A 214 5.17 -12.84 0.42
CA ALA A 214 5.87 -13.12 1.67
C ALA A 214 6.28 -11.84 2.43
N GLY A 215 6.38 -10.69 1.73
CA GLY A 215 6.67 -9.38 2.31
C GLY A 215 5.45 -8.58 2.73
N LEU A 216 4.25 -9.17 2.70
CA LEU A 216 3.02 -8.43 2.97
C LEU A 216 2.95 -7.95 4.42
N GLU A 217 2.81 -6.65 4.62
CA GLU A 217 2.74 -6.01 5.94
C GLU A 217 1.30 -5.64 6.34
N ARG A 218 0.46 -5.33 5.33
CA ARG A 218 -0.90 -4.82 5.58
C ARG A 218 -1.89 -5.20 4.49
N ILE A 219 -3.10 -5.56 4.93
CA ILE A 219 -4.28 -5.75 4.08
C ILE A 219 -5.30 -4.67 4.42
N ASN A 220 -5.55 -3.74 3.49
CA ASN A 220 -6.40 -2.59 3.74
C ASN A 220 -7.90 -2.91 3.70
N GLN A 221 -8.69 -1.92 4.11
CA GLN A 221 -10.13 -2.00 4.26
C GLN A 221 -10.83 -2.55 3.00
N ASN A 222 -11.73 -3.53 3.19
CA ASN A 222 -12.49 -4.17 2.13
C ASN A 222 -11.64 -4.82 1.02
N ALA A 223 -10.36 -5.09 1.22
CA ALA A 223 -9.46 -5.56 0.17
C ALA A 223 -10.00 -6.75 -0.61
N PHE A 224 -10.61 -7.73 0.06
CA PHE A 224 -11.23 -8.93 -0.51
C PHE A 224 -12.75 -9.00 -0.26
N PHE A 225 -13.39 -7.85 -0.03
CA PHE A 225 -14.82 -7.83 0.23
C PHE A 225 -15.60 -8.54 -0.88
N GLY A 226 -16.39 -9.55 -0.53
CA GLY A 226 -17.26 -10.24 -1.48
C GLY A 226 -16.53 -11.15 -2.47
N CYS A 227 -15.31 -11.61 -2.18
CA CYS A 227 -14.64 -12.68 -2.90
C CYS A 227 -15.32 -14.04 -2.58
N LYS A 228 -16.51 -14.24 -3.13
CA LYS A 228 -17.42 -15.31 -2.71
C LYS A 228 -16.90 -16.73 -2.91
N ARG A 229 -15.94 -16.92 -3.82
CA ARG A 229 -15.36 -18.23 -4.14
C ARG A 229 -13.98 -18.46 -3.57
N LEU A 230 -13.41 -17.47 -2.87
CA LEU A 230 -12.12 -17.62 -2.20
C LEU A 230 -12.23 -18.74 -1.16
N ALA A 231 -11.47 -19.82 -1.37
CA ALA A 231 -11.58 -21.03 -0.57
C ALA A 231 -10.62 -21.06 0.63
N ALA A 232 -9.44 -20.51 0.45
CA ALA A 232 -8.42 -20.45 1.49
C ALA A 232 -7.64 -19.14 1.39
N ILE A 233 -7.12 -18.70 2.53
CA ILE A 233 -6.17 -17.60 2.60
C ILE A 233 -5.05 -17.94 3.56
N GLU A 234 -3.83 -17.79 3.09
CA GLU A 234 -2.61 -17.91 3.86
C GLU A 234 -1.97 -16.52 3.96
N ILE A 235 -1.92 -15.96 5.15
CA ILE A 235 -1.33 -14.66 5.42
C ILE A 235 0.06 -14.88 5.94
N SER A 236 1.05 -14.35 5.21
CA SER A 236 2.47 -14.58 5.47
C SER A 236 2.95 -13.87 6.74
N ASP A 237 4.06 -14.38 7.30
CA ASP A 237 4.81 -13.71 8.35
C ASP A 237 5.23 -12.30 7.92
N GLY A 238 5.15 -11.35 8.88
CA GLY A 238 5.37 -9.93 8.59
C GLY A 238 4.09 -9.11 8.48
N CYS A 239 2.95 -9.73 8.14
CA CYS A 239 1.68 -9.04 8.17
C CYS A 239 1.28 -8.68 9.61
N THR A 240 1.03 -7.39 9.84
CA THR A 240 0.74 -6.85 11.17
C THR A 240 -0.70 -6.40 11.34
N VAL A 241 -1.38 -6.04 10.25
CA VAL A 241 -2.73 -5.46 10.30
C VAL A 241 -3.61 -5.99 9.18
N ILE A 242 -4.78 -6.48 9.54
CA ILE A 242 -5.91 -6.74 8.65
C ILE A 242 -6.98 -5.71 8.97
N GLU A 243 -7.26 -4.81 8.03
CA GLU A 243 -8.18 -3.70 8.26
C GLU A 243 -9.67 -4.10 8.21
N PRO A 244 -10.58 -3.18 8.60
CA PRO A 244 -12.01 -3.48 8.67
C PRO A 244 -12.57 -4.06 7.36
N ARG A 245 -13.40 -5.12 7.49
CA ARG A 245 -14.10 -5.79 6.39
C ARG A 245 -13.20 -6.35 5.29
N ALA A 246 -11.92 -6.58 5.57
CA ALA A 246 -10.95 -7.03 4.56
C ALA A 246 -11.42 -8.28 3.81
N PHE A 247 -11.97 -9.28 4.50
CA PHE A 247 -12.52 -10.53 3.94
C PHE A 247 -14.03 -10.67 4.15
N ASN A 248 -14.73 -9.57 4.44
CA ASN A 248 -16.18 -9.65 4.67
C ASN A 248 -16.89 -10.26 3.47
N ASN A 249 -17.83 -11.18 3.72
CA ASN A 249 -18.64 -11.86 2.71
C ASN A 249 -17.81 -12.75 1.74
N CYS A 250 -16.74 -13.38 2.23
CA CYS A 250 -16.01 -14.46 1.56
C CYS A 250 -16.70 -15.78 1.90
N ALA A 251 -17.88 -16.03 1.29
CA ALA A 251 -18.80 -17.08 1.71
C ALA A 251 -18.28 -18.52 1.53
N SER A 252 -17.26 -18.74 0.69
CA SER A 252 -16.64 -20.06 0.49
C SER A 252 -15.31 -20.22 1.24
N LEU A 253 -14.91 -19.26 2.07
CA LEU A 253 -13.63 -19.30 2.76
C LEU A 253 -13.67 -20.39 3.85
N GLU A 254 -12.95 -21.48 3.63
CA GLU A 254 -12.93 -22.65 4.53
C GLU A 254 -11.70 -22.68 5.44
N SER A 255 -10.57 -22.18 4.96
CA SER A 255 -9.30 -22.22 5.70
C SER A 255 -8.63 -20.84 5.75
N VAL A 256 -8.16 -20.48 6.94
CA VAL A 256 -7.48 -19.22 7.20
C VAL A 256 -6.20 -19.51 8.00
N THR A 257 -5.05 -19.15 7.46
CA THR A 257 -3.76 -19.21 8.15
C THR A 257 -3.32 -17.79 8.50
N LEU A 258 -3.06 -17.55 9.79
CA LEU A 258 -2.71 -16.25 10.36
C LEU A 258 -1.34 -16.30 11.03
N PRO A 259 -0.44 -15.34 10.77
CA PRO A 259 0.88 -15.29 11.38
C PRO A 259 0.84 -14.73 12.80
N SER A 260 1.83 -15.11 13.64
CA SER A 260 2.02 -14.57 14.99
C SER A 260 2.33 -13.07 15.02
N THR A 261 2.76 -12.51 13.91
CA THR A 261 3.08 -11.07 13.75
C THR A 261 1.85 -10.16 13.75
N LEU A 262 0.63 -10.72 13.54
CA LEU A 262 -0.59 -9.94 13.58
C LEU A 262 -0.80 -9.25 14.92
N THR A 263 -1.07 -7.95 14.87
CA THR A 263 -1.40 -7.11 16.02
C THR A 263 -2.85 -6.69 16.06
N GLU A 264 -3.51 -6.67 14.89
CA GLU A 264 -4.88 -6.16 14.76
C GLU A 264 -5.64 -6.87 13.63
N ILE A 265 -6.88 -7.28 13.95
CA ILE A 265 -7.90 -7.68 12.98
C ILE A 265 -9.08 -6.72 13.15
N GLY A 266 -9.35 -5.92 12.14
CA GLY A 266 -10.37 -4.88 12.15
C GLY A 266 -11.80 -5.42 12.28
N ILE A 267 -12.73 -4.53 12.59
CA ILE A 267 -14.16 -4.86 12.75
C ILE A 267 -14.73 -5.49 11.46
N TYR A 268 -15.51 -6.56 11.62
CA TYR A 268 -16.15 -7.31 10.51
C TYR A 268 -15.16 -7.85 9.48
N ALA A 269 -13.86 -7.99 9.80
CA ALA A 269 -12.86 -8.42 8.83
C ALA A 269 -13.21 -9.77 8.21
N PHE A 270 -13.75 -10.72 8.97
CA PHE A 270 -14.18 -12.05 8.51
C PHE A 270 -15.69 -12.29 8.72
N SER A 271 -16.47 -11.22 8.79
CA SER A 271 -17.93 -11.36 8.93
C SER A 271 -18.55 -11.97 7.66
N ASN A 272 -19.58 -12.80 7.83
CA ASN A 272 -20.23 -13.57 6.76
C ASN A 272 -19.25 -14.52 6.00
N CYS A 273 -18.27 -15.07 6.72
CA CYS A 273 -17.38 -16.14 6.26
C CYS A 273 -17.80 -17.46 6.93
N ASP A 274 -19.07 -17.84 6.76
CA ASP A 274 -19.69 -18.94 7.53
C ASP A 274 -19.16 -20.34 7.16
N ALA A 275 -18.38 -20.44 6.08
CA ALA A 275 -17.75 -21.69 5.65
C ALA A 275 -16.44 -22.00 6.38
N ILE A 276 -15.88 -21.08 7.21
CA ILE A 276 -14.60 -21.30 7.91
C ILE A 276 -14.71 -22.51 8.83
N LYS A 277 -13.83 -23.49 8.58
CA LYS A 277 -13.70 -24.75 9.34
C LYS A 277 -12.36 -24.83 10.06
N THR A 278 -11.33 -24.25 9.47
CA THR A 278 -9.96 -24.34 9.95
C THR A 278 -9.35 -22.94 10.09
N VAL A 279 -8.82 -22.65 11.26
CA VAL A 279 -8.04 -21.44 11.52
C VAL A 279 -6.71 -21.87 12.10
N GLU A 280 -5.63 -21.73 11.34
CA GLU A 280 -4.28 -21.95 11.82
C GLU A 280 -3.71 -20.60 12.26
N PHE A 281 -3.26 -20.53 13.49
CA PHE A 281 -2.63 -19.33 14.04
C PHE A 281 -1.30 -19.69 14.67
N ASP A 282 -0.23 -19.05 14.22
CA ASP A 282 1.11 -19.22 14.78
C ASP A 282 1.25 -18.42 16.08
N GLY A 283 0.48 -18.81 17.11
CA GLY A 283 0.45 -18.16 18.42
C GLY A 283 -0.48 -18.86 19.38
N THR A 284 -0.73 -18.24 20.56
CA THR A 284 -1.65 -18.80 21.55
C THR A 284 -3.10 -18.44 21.25
N HIS A 285 -4.03 -19.29 21.71
CA HIS A 285 -5.47 -19.01 21.59
C HIS A 285 -5.86 -17.69 22.27
N GLU A 286 -5.27 -17.35 23.42
CA GLU A 286 -5.51 -16.08 24.11
C GLU A 286 -5.07 -14.89 23.25
N ARG A 287 -3.98 -15.04 22.53
CA ARG A 287 -3.50 -13.99 21.60
C ARG A 287 -4.45 -13.84 20.43
N LEU A 288 -4.92 -14.94 19.83
CA LEU A 288 -5.92 -14.92 18.78
C LEU A 288 -7.20 -14.22 19.27
N ALA A 289 -7.69 -14.56 20.46
CA ALA A 289 -8.85 -13.92 21.04
C ALA A 289 -8.67 -12.40 21.24
N GLN A 290 -7.47 -11.96 21.63
CA GLN A 290 -7.16 -10.54 21.77
C GLN A 290 -7.22 -9.78 20.43
N ILE A 291 -6.60 -10.32 19.39
CA ILE A 291 -6.56 -9.66 18.07
C ILE A 291 -7.90 -9.74 17.34
N CYS A 292 -8.73 -10.76 17.62
CA CYS A 292 -10.08 -10.94 17.10
C CYS A 292 -11.17 -10.25 17.94
N ALA A 293 -10.81 -9.49 18.98
CA ALA A 293 -11.78 -8.88 19.89
C ALA A 293 -12.71 -7.85 19.23
N ALA A 294 -12.38 -7.40 18.03
CA ALA A 294 -13.24 -6.52 17.24
C ALA A 294 -14.49 -7.28 16.74
N GLU A 295 -15.63 -6.59 16.73
CA GLU A 295 -16.94 -7.11 16.34
C GLU A 295 -16.92 -7.79 14.96
N GLY A 296 -17.61 -8.92 14.83
CA GLY A 296 -17.84 -9.64 13.58
C GLY A 296 -16.72 -10.60 13.18
N ASN A 297 -15.81 -10.95 14.11
CA ASN A 297 -14.72 -11.91 13.88
C ASN A 297 -14.92 -13.23 14.67
N GLU A 298 -16.11 -13.46 15.22
CA GLU A 298 -16.41 -14.60 16.09
C GLU A 298 -16.27 -15.96 15.37
N THR A 299 -16.40 -15.97 14.05
CA THR A 299 -16.21 -17.16 13.24
C THR A 299 -14.80 -17.72 13.32
N LEU A 300 -13.78 -16.83 13.36
CA LEU A 300 -12.38 -17.24 13.52
C LEU A 300 -12.14 -17.94 14.87
N LEU A 301 -12.71 -17.40 15.95
CA LEU A 301 -12.56 -17.98 17.29
C LEU A 301 -13.23 -19.34 17.39
N LYS A 302 -14.48 -19.47 16.88
CA LYS A 302 -15.20 -20.74 16.91
C LYS A 302 -14.49 -21.86 16.14
N ALA A 303 -13.84 -21.54 15.03
CA ALA A 303 -13.09 -22.52 14.25
C ALA A 303 -11.73 -22.85 14.88
N GLY A 304 -11.08 -21.87 15.57
CA GLY A 304 -9.85 -22.07 16.32
C GLY A 304 -10.02 -22.94 17.58
N ASP A 305 -11.22 -22.95 18.17
CA ASP A 305 -11.54 -23.79 19.36
C ASP A 305 -11.63 -25.30 19.04
N GLN A 306 -11.64 -25.68 17.78
CA GLN A 306 -11.81 -27.09 17.35
C GLN A 306 -10.47 -27.80 17.09
N GLN A 307 -9.35 -27.15 17.32
CA GLN A 307 -7.99 -27.68 17.19
C GLN A 307 -7.37 -27.91 18.59
#